data_5a79453781794f8826e9ee328d22f2a0
#
_entry.id   5a79453781794f8826e9ee328d22f2a0
#
_cell.length_a   1.000
_cell.length_b   1.000
_cell.length_c   1.000
_cell.angle_alpha   90.00
_cell.angle_beta   90.00
_cell.angle_gamma   90.00
#
_symmetry.space_group_name_H-M   'P 1'
#
loop_
_entity.id
_entity.type
_entity.pdbx_description
1 polymer ?
#
loop_
_entity_poly.entity_id
_entity_poly.type
_entity_poly.pdbx_seq_one_letter_code
_entity_poly.pdbx_strand_id
1 'polypeptide(L)'
;MKMLYTANGRYIRCCTEEGTRPVIIVCEKEYEVDVQEFMLWSILNWRILREEEISSFYEKMASSSNVTIHRSWQDCVQRLLVRGLIVVGTGDTEYDALYDLLSCRFIIPIGAAWPLRVLSFLKLTLLEGISWKITRRLFHVDARSACEKKVIRLARQTPLSCAEIIKCIEMDIRRLKDGYDVLDKLYDDNDLNCDNFAQAVREYRCSREVITAVANLYLRQQIMLDTY
;
A
#
# COMPACT_ATOMS: atom_id res chain seq x y z
N MET A 1 -8.31 -8.35 -20.83
CA MET A 1 -8.25 -7.37 -19.75
C MET A 1 -7.56 -8.01 -18.54
N LYS A 2 -6.56 -7.38 -17.98
CA LYS A 2 -5.83 -7.85 -16.77
C LYS A 2 -6.40 -7.13 -15.56
N MET A 3 -6.48 -7.84 -14.44
CA MET A 3 -6.95 -7.29 -13.17
C MET A 3 -5.93 -7.59 -12.08
N LEU A 4 -5.58 -6.57 -11.29
CA LEU A 4 -4.67 -6.66 -10.17
C LEU A 4 -5.35 -6.11 -8.92
N TYR A 5 -5.18 -6.79 -7.80
CA TYR A 5 -5.80 -6.45 -6.52
C TYR A 5 -4.74 -6.21 -5.46
N THR A 6 -5.01 -5.28 -4.56
CA THR A 6 -4.17 -5.05 -3.37
C THR A 6 -5.00 -4.53 -2.20
N ALA A 7 -4.48 -4.66 -1.00
CA ALA A 7 -5.09 -4.07 0.20
C ALA A 7 -4.87 -2.56 0.24
N ASN A 8 -5.83 -1.86 0.84
CA ASN A 8 -5.81 -0.43 1.08
C ASN A 8 -5.90 -0.16 2.59
N GLY A 9 -5.24 0.90 3.07
CA GLY A 9 -5.25 1.30 4.46
C GLY A 9 -4.30 0.51 5.36
N ARG A 10 -4.55 0.58 6.67
CA ARG A 10 -3.72 -0.04 7.71
C ARG A 10 -4.57 -0.80 8.72
N TYR A 11 -4.03 -1.89 9.24
CA TYR A 11 -4.62 -2.67 10.30
C TYR A 11 -4.25 -2.15 11.68
N ILE A 12 -5.24 -2.12 12.57
CA ILE A 12 -5.04 -1.93 14.01
C ILE A 12 -5.84 -2.98 14.80
N ARG A 13 -5.40 -3.27 16.00
CA ARG A 13 -6.15 -4.06 16.99
C ARG A 13 -6.89 -3.12 17.91
N CYS A 14 -8.22 -3.15 17.87
CA CYS A 14 -9.03 -2.51 18.87
C CYS A 14 -9.36 -3.52 19.98
N CYS A 15 -8.89 -3.23 21.20
CA CYS A 15 -9.26 -4.01 22.38
C CYS A 15 -10.52 -3.38 22.99
N THR A 16 -11.63 -4.09 22.97
CA THR A 16 -12.87 -3.73 23.63
C THR A 16 -13.09 -4.64 24.84
N GLU A 17 -14.03 -4.29 25.69
CA GLU A 17 -14.42 -5.13 26.84
C GLU A 17 -14.91 -6.53 26.40
N GLU A 18 -15.44 -6.64 25.19
CA GLU A 18 -15.94 -7.88 24.59
C GLU A 18 -14.86 -8.73 23.89
N GLY A 19 -13.62 -8.20 23.78
CA GLY A 19 -12.50 -8.89 23.12
C GLY A 19 -11.75 -8.03 22.11
N THR A 20 -10.87 -8.66 21.34
CA THR A 20 -10.07 -7.98 20.31
C THR A 20 -10.73 -8.13 18.96
N ARG A 21 -11.06 -7.00 18.32
CA ARG A 21 -11.64 -6.97 16.97
C ARG A 21 -10.62 -6.42 15.96
N PRO A 22 -10.55 -7.00 14.77
CA PRO A 22 -9.74 -6.45 13.69
C PRO A 22 -10.42 -5.22 13.10
N VAL A 23 -9.67 -4.12 13.00
CA VAL A 23 -10.12 -2.86 12.40
C VAL A 23 -9.13 -2.44 11.32
N ILE A 24 -9.65 -2.06 10.16
CA ILE A 24 -8.86 -1.49 9.07
C ILE A 24 -9.18 -0.01 9.00
N ILE A 25 -8.14 0.82 8.96
CA ILE A 25 -8.27 2.27 8.83
C ILE A 25 -7.92 2.64 7.39
N VAL A 26 -8.85 3.34 6.73
CA VAL A 26 -8.68 3.94 5.40
C VAL A 26 -9.16 5.38 5.49
N CYS A 27 -8.36 6.33 5.05
CA CYS A 27 -8.69 7.76 5.10
C CYS A 27 -9.22 8.19 6.48
N GLU A 28 -8.50 7.84 7.55
CA GLU A 28 -8.84 8.11 8.96
C GLU A 28 -10.17 7.50 9.45
N LYS A 29 -10.90 6.77 8.60
CA LYS A 29 -12.14 6.06 8.97
C LYS A 29 -11.81 4.64 9.40
N GLU A 30 -12.44 4.21 10.47
CA GLU A 30 -12.33 2.87 11.01
C GLU A 30 -13.40 1.95 10.44
N TYR A 31 -12.99 0.78 9.97
CA TYR A 31 -13.86 -0.25 9.40
C TYR A 31 -13.68 -1.55 10.17
N GLU A 32 -14.69 -1.98 10.89
CA GLU A 32 -14.73 -3.32 11.44
C GLU A 32 -14.89 -4.34 10.32
N VAL A 33 -14.10 -5.41 10.38
CA VAL A 33 -14.14 -6.52 9.42
C VAL A 33 -14.34 -7.82 10.16
N ASP A 34 -15.04 -8.75 9.55
CA ASP A 34 -15.13 -10.11 10.08
C ASP A 34 -13.85 -10.91 9.82
N VAL A 35 -13.77 -12.09 10.41
CA VAL A 35 -12.56 -12.93 10.32
C VAL A 35 -12.23 -13.33 8.87
N GLN A 36 -13.23 -13.60 8.04
CA GLN A 36 -13.02 -13.98 6.64
C GLN A 36 -12.59 -12.78 5.78
N GLU A 37 -13.21 -11.62 5.99
CA GLU A 37 -12.80 -10.37 5.36
C GLU A 37 -11.37 -9.99 5.76
N PHE A 38 -11.04 -10.10 7.05
CA PHE A 38 -9.70 -9.83 7.55
C PHE A 38 -8.66 -10.81 6.99
N MET A 39 -9.02 -12.09 6.86
CA MET A 39 -8.17 -13.10 6.25
C MET A 39 -7.83 -12.73 4.79
N LEU A 40 -8.84 -12.36 3.99
CA LEU A 40 -8.66 -11.95 2.61
C LEU A 40 -7.84 -10.66 2.49
N TRP A 41 -8.16 -9.65 3.31
CA TRP A 41 -7.41 -8.41 3.37
C TRP A 41 -5.93 -8.65 3.72
N SER A 42 -5.66 -9.54 4.66
CA SER A 42 -4.30 -9.91 5.07
C SER A 42 -3.52 -10.63 3.96
N ILE A 43 -4.21 -11.40 3.11
CA ILE A 43 -3.59 -12.02 1.92
C ILE A 43 -3.13 -10.94 0.94
N LEU A 44 -3.91 -9.89 0.76
CA LEU A 44 -3.63 -8.80 -0.17
C LEU A 44 -2.68 -7.73 0.41
N ASN A 45 -2.52 -7.68 1.73
CA ASN A 45 -1.69 -6.69 2.37
C ASN A 45 -0.21 -6.86 1.98
N TRP A 46 0.37 -5.81 1.40
CA TRP A 46 1.70 -5.77 0.79
C TRP A 46 1.92 -6.80 -0.33
N ARG A 47 0.86 -7.13 -1.05
CA ARG A 47 0.91 -7.96 -2.25
C ARG A 47 0.06 -7.34 -3.34
N ILE A 48 0.45 -7.57 -4.58
CA ILE A 48 -0.33 -7.23 -5.76
C ILE A 48 -0.60 -8.55 -6.46
N LEU A 49 -1.85 -9.01 -6.42
CA LEU A 49 -2.24 -10.35 -6.83
C LEU A 49 -3.28 -10.30 -7.95
N ARG A 50 -3.27 -11.34 -8.78
CA ARG A 50 -4.33 -11.64 -9.74
C ARG A 50 -5.44 -12.45 -9.06
N GLU A 51 -6.60 -12.51 -9.69
CA GLU A 51 -7.77 -13.23 -9.17
C GLU A 51 -7.48 -14.70 -8.86
N GLU A 52 -6.77 -15.39 -9.76
CA GLU A 52 -6.41 -16.82 -9.59
C GLU A 52 -5.46 -17.03 -8.40
N GLU A 53 -4.58 -16.06 -8.15
CA GLU A 53 -3.66 -16.11 -7.02
C GLU A 53 -4.39 -15.90 -5.69
N ILE A 54 -5.38 -14.99 -5.68
CA ILE A 54 -6.23 -14.75 -4.49
C ILE A 54 -6.95 -16.02 -4.08
N SER A 55 -7.61 -16.70 -5.03
CA SER A 55 -8.30 -17.98 -4.78
C SER A 55 -7.35 -19.00 -4.14
N SER A 56 -6.18 -19.20 -4.76
CA SER A 56 -5.18 -20.16 -4.27
C SER A 56 -4.69 -19.85 -2.86
N PHE A 57 -4.41 -18.57 -2.55
CA PHE A 57 -3.98 -18.16 -1.21
C PHE A 57 -5.11 -18.28 -0.19
N TYR A 58 -6.34 -17.93 -0.56
CA TYR A 58 -7.50 -18.04 0.32
C TYR A 58 -7.78 -19.46 0.71
N GLU A 59 -7.79 -20.41 -0.23
CA GLU A 59 -8.00 -21.83 0.00
C GLU A 59 -6.91 -22.42 0.93
N LYS A 60 -5.65 -22.07 0.69
CA LYS A 60 -4.54 -22.51 1.57
C LYS A 60 -4.70 -22.00 3.00
N MET A 61 -5.08 -20.72 3.15
CA MET A 61 -5.23 -20.12 4.45
C MET A 61 -6.45 -20.67 5.19
N ALA A 62 -7.54 -20.90 4.46
CA ALA A 62 -8.75 -21.55 4.96
C ALA A 62 -8.49 -22.97 5.46
N SER A 63 -7.71 -23.74 4.71
CA SER A 63 -7.37 -25.13 5.08
C SER A 63 -6.44 -25.22 6.29
N SER A 64 -5.63 -24.18 6.53
CA SER A 64 -4.67 -24.13 7.63
C SER A 64 -5.22 -23.48 8.90
N SER A 65 -6.33 -22.76 8.81
CA SER A 65 -6.97 -22.07 9.93
C SER A 65 -8.20 -22.84 10.41
N ASN A 66 -8.46 -22.82 11.72
CA ASN A 66 -9.71 -23.36 12.30
C ASN A 66 -10.91 -22.42 12.10
N VAL A 67 -10.89 -21.61 11.04
CA VAL A 67 -11.95 -20.64 10.74
C VAL A 67 -13.05 -21.33 9.94
N THR A 68 -14.27 -21.29 10.42
CA THR A 68 -15.44 -21.77 9.68
C THR A 68 -15.73 -20.81 8.53
N ILE A 69 -15.68 -21.31 7.29
CA ILE A 69 -15.94 -20.52 6.09
C ILE A 69 -17.45 -20.52 5.84
N HIS A 70 -18.04 -19.33 5.85
CA HIS A 70 -19.47 -19.12 5.61
C HIS A 70 -19.75 -18.46 4.24
N ARG A 71 -18.72 -17.86 3.62
CA ARG A 71 -18.82 -17.11 2.35
C ARG A 71 -17.76 -17.52 1.37
N SER A 72 -18.04 -17.33 0.10
CA SER A 72 -17.03 -17.48 -0.95
C SER A 72 -15.97 -16.37 -0.85
N TRP A 73 -14.78 -16.60 -1.39
CA TRP A 73 -13.77 -15.57 -1.44
C TRP A 73 -14.19 -14.38 -2.34
N GLN A 74 -14.97 -14.65 -3.40
CA GLN A 74 -15.52 -13.61 -4.29
C GLN A 74 -16.44 -12.66 -3.53
N ASP A 75 -17.34 -13.17 -2.69
CA ASP A 75 -18.21 -12.34 -1.85
C ASP A 75 -17.39 -11.48 -0.90
N CYS A 76 -16.32 -12.03 -0.31
CA CYS A 76 -15.41 -11.26 0.54
C CYS A 76 -14.68 -10.16 -0.26
N VAL A 77 -14.19 -10.46 -1.47
CA VAL A 77 -13.58 -9.46 -2.37
C VAL A 77 -14.57 -8.34 -2.66
N GLN A 78 -15.79 -8.68 -3.08
CA GLN A 78 -16.81 -7.69 -3.43
C GLN A 78 -17.14 -6.77 -2.24
N ARG A 79 -17.29 -7.32 -1.05
CA ARG A 79 -17.57 -6.55 0.17
C ARG A 79 -16.42 -5.59 0.53
N LEU A 80 -15.19 -6.06 0.40
CA LEU A 80 -14.01 -5.24 0.69
C LEU A 80 -13.82 -4.15 -0.37
N LEU A 81 -14.12 -4.44 -1.67
CA LEU A 81 -14.09 -3.44 -2.75
C LEU A 81 -15.10 -2.32 -2.53
N VAL A 82 -16.37 -2.66 -2.24
CA VAL A 82 -17.44 -1.67 -2.00
C VAL A 82 -17.09 -0.75 -0.82
N ARG A 83 -16.36 -1.26 0.17
CA ARG A 83 -15.92 -0.49 1.35
C ARG A 83 -14.59 0.24 1.13
N GLY A 84 -13.95 0.08 -0.03
CA GLY A 84 -12.65 0.67 -0.32
C GLY A 84 -11.46 0.10 0.49
N LEU A 85 -11.65 -1.07 1.13
CA LEU A 85 -10.62 -1.73 1.95
C LEU A 85 -9.61 -2.52 1.10
N ILE A 86 -9.98 -2.87 -0.11
CA ILE A 86 -9.10 -3.33 -1.17
C ILE A 86 -9.39 -2.54 -2.43
N VAL A 87 -8.44 -2.52 -3.33
CA VAL A 87 -8.54 -1.82 -4.60
C VAL A 87 -8.19 -2.75 -5.75
N VAL A 88 -8.77 -2.48 -6.90
CA VAL A 88 -8.52 -3.19 -8.15
C VAL A 88 -8.06 -2.22 -9.21
N GLY A 89 -7.04 -2.62 -9.96
CA GLY A 89 -6.62 -1.94 -11.17
C GLY A 89 -6.87 -2.82 -12.37
N THR A 90 -7.32 -2.21 -13.47
CA THR A 90 -7.70 -2.88 -14.70
C THR A 90 -6.91 -2.34 -15.90
N GLY A 91 -6.64 -3.18 -16.88
CA GLY A 91 -5.92 -2.74 -18.09
C GLY A 91 -5.77 -3.84 -19.11
N ASP A 92 -5.31 -3.48 -20.30
CA ASP A 92 -5.06 -4.45 -21.36
C ASP A 92 -3.73 -5.18 -21.15
N THR A 93 -2.75 -4.48 -20.59
CA THR A 93 -1.47 -5.05 -20.17
C THR A 93 -1.35 -5.09 -18.65
N GLU A 94 -0.39 -5.84 -18.14
CA GLU A 94 -0.08 -5.85 -16.69
C GLU A 94 0.37 -4.47 -16.20
N TYR A 95 1.07 -3.73 -17.02
CA TYR A 95 1.49 -2.37 -16.68
C TYR A 95 0.29 -1.42 -16.61
N ASP A 96 -0.65 -1.52 -17.54
CA ASP A 96 -1.87 -0.70 -17.51
C ASP A 96 -2.69 -0.96 -16.26
N ALA A 97 -2.87 -2.24 -15.89
CA ALA A 97 -3.57 -2.61 -14.66
C ALA A 97 -2.81 -2.14 -13.40
N LEU A 98 -1.47 -2.21 -13.41
CA LEU A 98 -0.65 -1.71 -12.31
C LEU A 98 -0.71 -0.18 -12.20
N TYR A 99 -0.71 0.52 -13.33
CA TYR A 99 -0.86 1.97 -13.39
C TYR A 99 -2.22 2.40 -12.82
N ASP A 100 -3.29 1.78 -13.29
CA ASP A 100 -4.65 2.04 -12.82
C ASP A 100 -4.79 1.77 -11.31
N LEU A 101 -4.18 0.68 -10.82
CA LEU A 101 -4.16 0.32 -9.41
C LEU A 101 -3.51 1.38 -8.52
N LEU A 102 -2.39 1.97 -8.96
CA LEU A 102 -1.50 2.77 -8.12
C LEU A 102 -1.61 4.28 -8.33
N SER A 103 -1.98 4.74 -9.53
CA SER A 103 -1.89 6.15 -9.94
C SER A 103 -2.59 7.13 -8.99
N CYS A 104 -3.80 6.80 -8.55
CA CYS A 104 -4.59 7.62 -7.64
C CYS A 104 -4.40 7.29 -6.15
N ARG A 105 -3.42 6.44 -5.80
CA ARG A 105 -3.17 6.08 -4.39
C ARG A 105 -2.16 7.00 -3.75
N PHE A 106 -2.48 7.45 -2.54
CA PHE A 106 -1.57 8.21 -1.70
C PHE A 106 -0.50 7.31 -1.13
N ILE A 107 0.73 7.79 -1.16
CA ILE A 107 1.91 7.06 -0.74
C ILE A 107 2.30 7.51 0.65
N ILE A 108 2.11 6.63 1.63
CA ILE A 108 2.47 6.87 3.01
C ILE A 108 3.76 6.11 3.34
N PRO A 109 4.90 6.80 3.49
CA PRO A 109 6.15 6.16 3.87
C PRO A 109 6.06 5.57 5.29
N ILE A 110 6.35 4.28 5.40
CA ILE A 110 6.46 3.63 6.71
C ILE A 110 7.76 4.10 7.34
N GLY A 111 7.65 4.97 8.33
CA GLY A 111 8.78 5.39 9.16
C GLY A 111 9.19 4.22 10.05
N ALA A 112 10.15 3.42 9.60
CA ALA A 112 10.83 2.54 10.54
C ALA A 112 11.64 3.41 11.49
N ALA A 113 11.05 3.79 12.62
CA ALA A 113 11.78 4.49 13.65
C ALA A 113 12.94 3.59 14.08
N TRP A 114 14.16 4.01 13.77
CA TRP A 114 15.38 3.28 14.13
C TRP A 114 15.38 2.83 15.61
N PRO A 115 14.88 3.64 16.57
CA PRO A 115 14.73 3.21 17.96
C PRO A 115 13.84 1.98 18.14
N LEU A 116 12.71 1.88 17.41
CA LEU A 116 11.82 0.70 17.49
C LEU A 116 12.48 -0.57 16.94
N ARG A 117 13.26 -0.46 15.86
CA ARG A 117 14.05 -1.60 15.35
C ARG A 117 15.11 -2.07 16.34
N VAL A 118 15.78 -1.13 17.02
CA VAL A 118 16.73 -1.44 18.08
C VAL A 118 16.04 -2.12 19.27
N LEU A 119 14.91 -1.59 19.72
CA LEU A 119 14.12 -2.17 20.81
C LEU A 119 13.62 -3.58 20.44
N SER A 120 13.08 -3.77 19.22
CA SER A 120 12.65 -5.09 18.76
C SER A 120 13.82 -6.07 18.66
N PHE A 121 14.97 -5.61 18.19
CA PHE A 121 16.20 -6.41 18.13
C PHE A 121 16.64 -6.83 19.53
N LEU A 122 16.70 -5.91 20.48
CA LEU A 122 17.08 -6.20 21.88
C LEU A 122 16.08 -7.17 22.52
N LYS A 123 14.79 -6.95 22.33
CA LYS A 123 13.73 -7.85 22.82
C LYS A 123 13.91 -9.27 22.28
N LEU A 124 14.02 -9.43 20.97
CA LEU A 124 14.13 -10.73 20.31
C LEU A 124 15.43 -11.45 20.69
N THR A 125 16.55 -10.71 20.81
CA THR A 125 17.85 -11.31 21.11
C THR A 125 18.04 -11.62 22.59
N LEU A 126 17.62 -10.69 23.49
CA LEU A 126 17.89 -10.81 24.93
C LEU A 126 16.77 -11.53 25.69
N LEU A 127 15.50 -11.32 25.29
CA LEU A 127 14.35 -11.89 26.00
C LEU A 127 13.84 -13.20 25.39
N GLU A 128 13.87 -13.30 24.05
CA GLU A 128 13.36 -14.46 23.33
C GLU A 128 14.47 -15.41 22.84
N GLY A 129 15.73 -15.07 23.10
CA GLY A 129 16.89 -15.94 22.80
C GLY A 129 17.09 -16.23 21.30
N ILE A 130 16.52 -15.41 20.42
CA ILE A 130 16.63 -15.61 18.98
C ILE A 130 18.05 -15.27 18.52
N SER A 131 18.63 -16.16 17.69
CA SER A 131 20.00 -16.03 17.20
C SER A 131 20.25 -14.66 16.54
N TRP A 132 21.37 -14.02 16.90
CA TRP A 132 21.90 -12.78 16.32
C TRP A 132 21.89 -12.76 14.79
N LYS A 133 22.15 -13.90 14.15
CA LYS A 133 22.12 -14.00 12.67
C LYS A 133 20.74 -13.76 12.08
N ILE A 134 19.67 -14.11 12.80
CA ILE A 134 18.27 -13.93 12.38
C ILE A 134 17.83 -12.50 12.67
N THR A 135 18.10 -12.01 13.90
CA THR A 135 17.68 -10.67 14.33
C THR A 135 18.40 -9.54 13.60
N ARG A 136 19.62 -9.78 13.12
CA ARG A 136 20.38 -8.85 12.26
C ARG A 136 19.62 -8.50 10.96
N ARG A 137 18.73 -9.38 10.46
CA ARG A 137 17.89 -9.11 9.28
C ARG A 137 16.95 -7.92 9.47
N LEU A 138 16.60 -7.56 10.71
CA LEU A 138 15.80 -6.35 11.02
C LEU A 138 16.48 -5.06 10.58
N PHE A 139 17.82 -5.06 10.47
CA PHE A 139 18.60 -3.91 10.03
C PHE A 139 18.98 -3.96 8.55
N HIS A 140 18.63 -5.06 7.87
CA HIS A 140 18.89 -5.16 6.43
C HIS A 140 17.85 -4.30 5.69
N VAL A 141 18.28 -3.15 5.25
CA VAL A 141 17.49 -2.29 4.34
C VAL A 141 17.97 -2.62 2.93
N ASP A 142 17.04 -3.16 2.12
CA ASP A 142 17.33 -3.35 0.70
C ASP A 142 17.76 -2.04 0.05
N ALA A 143 18.81 -2.11 -0.78
CA ALA A 143 19.32 -0.95 -1.46
C ALA A 143 18.21 -0.35 -2.36
N ARG A 144 17.81 0.88 -2.07
CA ARG A 144 16.82 1.61 -2.84
C ARG A 144 17.42 2.14 -4.13
N SER A 145 16.69 2.03 -5.23
CA SER A 145 17.04 2.68 -6.48
C SER A 145 17.03 4.22 -6.35
N ALA A 146 17.58 4.91 -7.33
CA ALA A 146 17.56 6.38 -7.36
C ALA A 146 16.12 6.92 -7.39
N CYS A 147 15.23 6.28 -8.16
CA CYS A 147 13.82 6.63 -8.25
C CYS A 147 13.09 6.36 -6.93
N GLU A 148 13.27 5.19 -6.32
CA GLU A 148 12.68 4.87 -5.01
C GLU A 148 13.07 5.87 -3.91
N LYS A 149 14.32 6.37 -3.91
CA LYS A 149 14.76 7.42 -3.00
C LYS A 149 14.06 8.76 -3.24
N LYS A 150 13.80 9.12 -4.52
CA LYS A 150 13.06 10.33 -4.88
C LYS A 150 11.60 10.23 -4.43
N VAL A 151 10.94 9.10 -4.72
CA VAL A 151 9.55 8.80 -4.31
C VAL A 151 9.39 8.97 -2.79
N ILE A 152 10.20 8.29 -1.99
CA ILE A 152 10.11 8.39 -0.51
C ILE A 152 10.40 9.81 -0.02
N ARG A 153 11.35 10.53 -0.65
CA ARG A 153 11.67 11.89 -0.26
C ARG A 153 10.50 12.85 -0.48
N LEU A 154 9.81 12.74 -1.62
CA LEU A 154 8.64 13.55 -1.94
C LEU A 154 7.46 13.19 -1.01
N ALA A 155 7.13 11.93 -0.89
CA ALA A 155 6.03 11.46 -0.04
C ALA A 155 6.22 11.72 1.47
N ARG A 156 7.44 12.05 1.93
CA ARG A 156 7.69 12.49 3.32
C ARG A 156 7.43 13.96 3.57
N GLN A 157 7.36 14.77 2.53
CA GLN A 157 7.19 16.21 2.66
C GLN A 157 5.72 16.57 2.83
N THR A 158 4.86 15.93 2.05
CA THR A 158 3.40 16.09 2.07
C THR A 158 2.75 14.82 1.53
N PRO A 159 1.50 14.48 1.90
CA PRO A 159 0.76 13.40 1.26
C PRO A 159 0.65 13.65 -0.24
N LEU A 160 1.11 12.70 -1.05
CA LEU A 160 1.08 12.77 -2.51
C LEU A 160 0.54 11.46 -3.08
N SER A 161 -0.31 11.59 -4.10
CA SER A 161 -0.68 10.47 -4.94
C SER A 161 0.50 10.03 -5.82
N CYS A 162 0.43 8.82 -6.34
CA CYS A 162 1.48 8.34 -7.25
C CYS A 162 1.55 9.20 -8.53
N ALA A 163 0.42 9.66 -9.05
CA ALA A 163 0.36 10.55 -10.22
C ALA A 163 1.03 11.91 -9.95
N GLU A 164 0.83 12.50 -8.77
CA GLU A 164 1.50 13.74 -8.36
C GLU A 164 3.01 13.55 -8.23
N ILE A 165 3.45 12.41 -7.71
CA ILE A 165 4.88 12.08 -7.65
C ILE A 165 5.48 11.95 -9.06
N ILE A 166 4.74 11.34 -10.01
CA ILE A 166 5.17 11.28 -11.42
C ILE A 166 5.39 12.68 -11.97
N LYS A 167 4.40 13.60 -11.79
CA LYS A 167 4.54 14.99 -12.26
C LYS A 167 5.69 15.71 -11.58
N CYS A 168 5.86 15.56 -10.27
CA CYS A 168 7.00 16.13 -9.55
C CYS A 168 8.35 15.68 -10.12
N ILE A 169 8.49 14.39 -10.42
CA ILE A 169 9.75 13.83 -10.93
C ILE A 169 10.02 14.29 -12.35
N GLU A 170 9.00 14.36 -13.22
CA GLU A 170 9.12 14.85 -14.60
C GLU A 170 9.51 16.32 -14.64
N MET A 171 8.96 17.15 -13.75
CA MET A 171 9.25 18.58 -13.65
C MET A 171 10.48 18.90 -12.77
N ASP A 172 11.22 17.89 -12.29
CA ASP A 172 12.35 18.02 -11.33
C ASP A 172 12.00 18.84 -10.05
N ILE A 173 10.73 18.76 -9.61
CA ILE A 173 10.29 19.39 -8.36
C ILE A 173 10.83 18.57 -7.19
N ARG A 174 11.73 19.18 -6.40
CA ARG A 174 12.44 18.47 -5.31
C ARG A 174 11.91 18.81 -3.93
N ARG A 175 11.14 19.89 -3.80
CA ARG A 175 10.62 20.38 -2.52
C ARG A 175 9.19 20.86 -2.68
N LEU A 176 8.36 20.38 -1.77
CA LEU A 176 6.98 20.80 -1.56
C LEU A 176 6.86 21.19 -0.07
N LYS A 177 6.20 22.29 0.21
CA LYS A 177 6.06 22.79 1.59
C LYS A 177 4.82 22.22 2.26
N ASP A 178 3.71 22.28 1.57
CA ASP A 178 2.39 21.87 2.05
C ASP A 178 1.44 21.53 0.89
N GLY A 179 0.19 21.24 1.19
CA GLY A 179 -0.83 20.92 0.19
C GLY A 179 -1.16 22.09 -0.76
N TYR A 180 -1.03 23.34 -0.32
CA TYR A 180 -1.24 24.51 -1.19
C TYR A 180 -0.14 24.61 -2.24
N ASP A 181 1.09 24.31 -1.86
CA ASP A 181 2.25 24.27 -2.78
C ASP A 181 2.09 23.14 -3.82
N VAL A 182 1.42 22.04 -3.45
CA VAL A 182 1.04 20.97 -4.38
C VAL A 182 0.01 21.47 -5.40
N LEU A 183 -1.05 22.11 -4.93
CA LEU A 183 -2.09 22.66 -5.80
C LEU A 183 -1.52 23.69 -6.78
N ASP A 184 -0.74 24.64 -6.28
CA ASP A 184 -0.14 25.71 -7.06
C ASP A 184 0.84 25.21 -8.13
N LYS A 185 1.65 24.19 -7.80
CA LYS A 185 2.69 23.69 -8.70
C LYS A 185 2.25 22.59 -9.64
N LEU A 186 1.26 21.80 -9.25
CA LEU A 186 0.86 20.62 -10.00
C LEU A 186 -0.50 20.76 -10.70
N TYR A 187 -1.37 21.62 -10.21
CA TYR A 187 -2.73 21.79 -10.74
C TYR A 187 -2.90 23.21 -11.31
N ASP A 188 -2.25 23.46 -12.45
CA ASP A 188 -2.32 24.77 -13.13
C ASP A 188 -3.71 25.08 -13.71
N ASP A 189 -4.54 24.05 -14.00
CA ASP A 189 -5.89 24.17 -14.53
C ASP A 189 -6.93 23.74 -13.51
N ASN A 190 -7.92 24.59 -13.25
CA ASN A 190 -8.99 24.40 -12.27
C ASN A 190 -9.92 23.20 -12.54
N ASP A 191 -9.79 22.52 -13.68
CA ASP A 191 -10.66 21.42 -14.11
C ASP A 191 -10.07 20.02 -13.91
N LEU A 192 -8.87 19.88 -13.32
CA LEU A 192 -8.21 18.60 -13.09
C LEU A 192 -8.68 17.97 -11.78
N ASN A 193 -9.47 16.91 -11.87
CA ASN A 193 -9.68 15.99 -10.76
C ASN A 193 -8.57 14.90 -10.74
N CYS A 194 -8.53 14.10 -9.69
CA CYS A 194 -7.49 13.08 -9.52
C CYS A 194 -7.40 12.11 -10.71
N ASP A 195 -8.54 11.70 -11.27
CA ASP A 195 -8.59 10.73 -12.38
C ASP A 195 -8.08 11.35 -13.69
N ASN A 196 -8.52 12.57 -14.02
CA ASN A 196 -8.04 13.29 -15.21
C ASN A 196 -6.54 13.59 -15.10
N PHE A 197 -6.08 13.94 -13.90
CA PHE A 197 -4.68 14.17 -13.63
C PHE A 197 -3.83 12.91 -13.84
N ALA A 198 -4.30 11.77 -13.32
CA ALA A 198 -3.63 10.49 -13.50
C ALA A 198 -3.53 10.10 -14.98
N GLN A 199 -4.56 10.38 -15.78
CA GLN A 199 -4.50 10.13 -17.22
C GLN A 199 -3.50 11.05 -17.92
N ALA A 200 -3.45 12.33 -17.58
CA ALA A 200 -2.53 13.30 -18.18
C ALA A 200 -1.06 12.95 -17.95
N VAL A 201 -0.71 12.43 -16.75
CA VAL A 201 0.70 12.10 -16.44
C VAL A 201 1.11 10.69 -16.85
N ARG A 202 0.20 9.88 -17.36
CA ARG A 202 0.45 8.50 -17.74
C ARG A 202 1.55 8.38 -18.81
N GLU A 203 1.59 9.31 -19.75
CA GLU A 203 2.51 9.31 -20.89
C GLU A 203 3.87 9.95 -20.60
N TYR A 204 4.08 10.45 -19.38
CA TYR A 204 5.37 11.01 -18.99
C TYR A 204 6.46 9.94 -19.00
N ARG A 205 7.67 10.35 -19.44
CA ARG A 205 8.81 9.42 -19.58
C ARG A 205 9.15 8.67 -18.31
N CYS A 206 9.03 9.35 -17.17
CA CYS A 206 9.32 8.75 -15.86
C CYS A 206 8.19 7.87 -15.32
N SER A 207 6.98 7.87 -15.91
CA SER A 207 5.79 7.20 -15.39
C SER A 207 6.05 5.72 -15.07
N ARG A 208 6.59 4.97 -16.04
CA ARG A 208 6.88 3.53 -15.85
C ARG A 208 7.89 3.27 -14.74
N GLU A 209 8.93 4.09 -14.65
CA GLU A 209 9.96 3.95 -13.61
C GLU A 209 9.38 4.24 -12.23
N VAL A 210 8.56 5.29 -12.10
CA VAL A 210 7.94 5.67 -10.83
C VAL A 210 6.92 4.63 -10.37
N ILE A 211 6.02 4.16 -11.23
CA ILE A 211 5.05 3.11 -10.92
C ILE A 211 5.76 1.84 -10.44
N THR A 212 6.82 1.43 -11.15
CA THR A 212 7.62 0.26 -10.73
C THR A 212 8.31 0.49 -9.40
N ALA A 213 8.84 1.69 -9.15
CA ALA A 213 9.47 2.04 -7.89
C ALA A 213 8.45 2.02 -6.72
N VAL A 214 7.24 2.55 -6.93
CA VAL A 214 6.15 2.51 -5.95
C VAL A 214 5.73 1.06 -5.66
N ALA A 215 5.50 0.24 -6.68
CA ALA A 215 5.18 -1.17 -6.52
C ALA A 215 6.27 -1.91 -5.72
N ASN A 216 7.53 -1.72 -6.05
CA ASN A 216 8.65 -2.32 -5.33
C ASN A 216 8.72 -1.88 -3.86
N LEU A 217 8.53 -0.59 -3.58
CA LEU A 217 8.50 -0.06 -2.22
C LEU A 217 7.35 -0.66 -1.41
N TYR A 218 6.18 -0.82 -2.03
CA TYR A 218 5.02 -1.43 -1.42
C TYR A 218 5.26 -2.92 -1.11
N LEU A 219 5.69 -3.70 -2.08
CA LEU A 219 6.01 -5.12 -1.91
C LEU A 219 7.10 -5.38 -0.86
N ARG A 220 8.02 -4.43 -0.67
CA ARG A 220 9.07 -4.46 0.38
C ARG A 220 8.60 -3.84 1.70
N GLN A 221 7.32 -3.54 1.86
CA GLN A 221 6.74 -2.97 3.09
C GLN A 221 7.39 -1.66 3.55
N GLN A 222 7.82 -0.82 2.61
CA GLN A 222 8.44 0.48 2.90
C GLN A 222 7.46 1.64 2.81
N ILE A 223 6.32 1.40 2.17
CA ILE A 223 5.20 2.33 2.06
C ILE A 223 3.88 1.60 2.31
N MET A 224 2.87 2.34 2.67
CA MET A 224 1.46 1.94 2.60
C MET A 224 0.76 2.73 1.52
N LEU A 225 -0.33 2.16 1.02
CA LEU A 225 -1.24 2.81 0.09
C LEU A 225 -2.49 3.22 0.86
N ASP A 226 -3.00 4.42 0.58
CA ASP A 226 -4.25 4.92 1.13
C ASP A 226 -5.04 5.65 0.04
N THR A 227 -6.32 5.90 0.28
CA THR A 227 -7.18 6.77 -0.52
C THR A 227 -7.52 8.00 0.30
N TYR A 228 -7.72 9.12 -0.34
CA TYR A 228 -8.24 10.33 0.29
C TYR A 228 -9.75 10.27 0.34
#